data_91508a977891e955bd6b7a65cf2cdf3e
#
_entry.id   91508a977891e955bd6b7a65cf2cdf3e
#
_cell.length_a   1.000
_cell.length_b   1.000
_cell.length_c   1.000
_cell.angle_alpha   90.00
_cell.angle_beta   90.00
_cell.angle_gamma   90.00
#
_symmetry.space_group_name_H-M   'P 1'
#
loop_
_entity.id
_entity.type
_entity.pdbx_description
1 polymer ?
#
loop_
_entity_poly.entity_id
_entity_poly.type
_entity_poly.pdbx_seq_one_letter_code
_entity_poly.pdbx_strand_id
1 'polypeptide(L)'
;IPSWTGETASRTHELSQEVLDLLSIISIQSRLGLDNRIFFRDALGLNKSVVNAISQFLDEHGATTFQVPSSDRILVEQVESPLPTYVITTCRGRAFNLALGYLFAGIAAKDDITIHELSFDENGFMIKLSHEVEISVIPDIFRNDNSEEILQRYLIDSQLFAKRFREISSRSMLNPRR
;
A
#
# COMPACT_ATOMS: atom_id res chain seq x y z
N ILE A 1 -2.65 29.96 13.73
CA ILE A 1 -3.47 28.92 14.38
C ILE A 1 -2.71 27.64 14.17
N PRO A 2 -2.25 26.94 15.22
CA PRO A 2 -1.61 25.63 15.05
C PRO A 2 -2.66 24.65 14.54
N SER A 3 -2.53 24.21 13.29
CA SER A 3 -3.32 23.11 12.77
C SER A 3 -2.67 21.80 13.20
N TRP A 4 -3.31 21.10 14.12
CA TRP A 4 -2.92 19.75 14.47
C TRP A 4 -3.53 18.77 13.46
N THR A 5 -2.77 18.41 12.46
CA THR A 5 -3.11 17.24 11.66
C THR A 5 -2.63 16.02 12.44
N GLY A 6 -3.55 15.47 13.26
CA GLY A 6 -3.30 14.20 13.95
C GLY A 6 -2.88 13.15 12.95
N GLU A 7 -1.78 12.45 13.23
CA GLU A 7 -1.49 11.23 12.48
C GLU A 7 -2.61 10.25 12.81
N THR A 8 -3.34 9.80 11.79
CA THR A 8 -4.22 8.66 11.95
C THR A 8 -3.35 7.48 12.36
N ALA A 9 -3.73 6.80 13.45
CA ALA A 9 -3.02 5.61 13.88
C ALA A 9 -2.94 4.62 12.71
N SER A 10 -1.73 4.28 12.32
CA SER A 10 -1.49 3.26 11.29
C SER A 10 -1.82 1.88 11.85
N ARG A 11 -2.33 1.02 10.98
CA ARG A 11 -2.48 -0.41 11.29
C ARG A 11 -1.10 -0.99 11.63
N THR A 12 -1.04 -1.77 12.73
CA THR A 12 0.22 -2.41 13.14
C THR A 12 0.62 -3.51 12.14
N HIS A 13 1.88 -3.93 12.20
CA HIS A 13 2.37 -5.05 11.38
C HIS A 13 1.60 -6.34 11.68
N GLU A 14 1.37 -6.63 12.95
CA GLU A 14 0.64 -7.81 13.43
C GLU A 14 -0.79 -7.82 12.88
N LEU A 15 -1.51 -6.70 13.01
CA LEU A 15 -2.88 -6.59 12.47
C LEU A 15 -2.89 -6.70 10.94
N SER A 16 -1.87 -6.19 10.26
CA SER A 16 -1.74 -6.34 8.81
C SER A 16 -1.52 -7.80 8.41
N GLN A 17 -0.74 -8.55 9.20
CA GLN A 17 -0.53 -9.97 8.98
C GLN A 17 -1.83 -10.76 9.17
N GLU A 18 -2.59 -10.50 10.23
CA GLU A 18 -3.91 -11.13 10.46
C GLU A 18 -4.88 -10.87 9.30
N VAL A 19 -4.89 -9.64 8.76
CA VAL A 19 -5.70 -9.30 7.58
C VAL A 19 -5.26 -10.12 6.36
N LEU A 20 -3.96 -10.25 6.11
CA LEU A 20 -3.43 -11.03 4.99
C LEU A 20 -3.74 -12.53 5.14
N ASP A 21 -3.64 -13.06 6.35
CA ASP A 21 -3.96 -14.47 6.63
C ASP A 21 -5.45 -14.73 6.39
N LEU A 22 -6.32 -13.81 6.83
CA LEU A 22 -7.75 -13.89 6.54
C LEU A 22 -8.04 -13.84 5.03
N LEU A 23 -7.42 -12.91 4.30
CA LEU A 23 -7.57 -12.81 2.85
C LEU A 23 -7.04 -14.06 2.13
N SER A 24 -5.97 -14.67 2.64
CA SER A 24 -5.44 -15.93 2.13
C SER A 24 -6.43 -17.08 2.29
N ILE A 25 -7.07 -17.20 3.46
CA ILE A 25 -8.13 -18.20 3.71
C ILE A 25 -9.30 -17.98 2.74
N ILE A 26 -9.78 -16.75 2.61
CA ILE A 26 -10.88 -16.39 1.69
C ILE A 26 -10.53 -16.77 0.25
N SER A 27 -9.31 -16.44 -0.19
CA SER A 27 -8.81 -16.76 -1.53
C SER A 27 -8.77 -18.27 -1.80
N ILE A 28 -8.33 -19.06 -0.81
CA ILE A 28 -8.30 -20.52 -0.89
C ILE A 28 -9.72 -21.08 -0.98
N GLN A 29 -10.61 -20.65 -0.10
CA GLN A 29 -12.00 -21.12 -0.09
C GLN A 29 -12.72 -20.79 -1.40
N SER A 30 -12.55 -19.56 -1.92
CA SER A 30 -13.12 -19.15 -3.20
C SER A 30 -12.63 -20.03 -4.36
N ARG A 31 -11.34 -20.37 -4.38
CA ARG A 31 -10.77 -21.28 -5.41
C ARG A 31 -11.31 -22.69 -5.32
N LEU A 32 -11.66 -23.13 -4.12
CA LEU A 32 -12.29 -24.45 -3.88
C LEU A 32 -13.80 -24.44 -4.13
N GLY A 33 -14.39 -23.31 -4.50
CA GLY A 33 -15.84 -23.15 -4.71
C GLY A 33 -16.63 -23.19 -3.40
N LEU A 34 -16.00 -22.93 -2.25
CA LEU A 34 -16.66 -22.89 -0.94
C LEU A 34 -17.31 -21.53 -0.71
N ASP A 35 -18.47 -21.56 -0.01
CA ASP A 35 -19.18 -20.31 0.36
C ASP A 35 -18.50 -19.66 1.58
N ASN A 36 -17.81 -18.56 1.37
CA ASN A 36 -17.17 -17.77 2.42
C ASN A 36 -18.16 -17.25 3.47
N ARG A 37 -19.46 -17.13 3.15
CA ARG A 37 -20.50 -16.69 4.12
C ARG A 37 -20.64 -17.65 5.29
N ILE A 38 -20.47 -18.96 5.04
CA ILE A 38 -20.49 -19.98 6.09
C ILE A 38 -19.31 -19.75 7.04
N PHE A 39 -18.11 -19.55 6.50
CA PHE A 39 -16.91 -19.27 7.29
C PHE A 39 -17.05 -17.98 8.12
N PHE A 40 -17.53 -16.90 7.53
CA PHE A 40 -17.74 -15.63 8.24
C PHE A 40 -18.73 -15.75 9.40
N ARG A 41 -19.82 -16.49 9.20
CA ARG A 41 -20.84 -16.69 10.22
C ARG A 41 -20.38 -17.66 11.32
N ASP A 42 -19.88 -18.83 10.94
CA ASP A 42 -19.71 -19.97 11.85
C ASP A 42 -18.32 -19.97 12.52
N ALA A 43 -17.26 -19.59 11.80
CA ALA A 43 -15.92 -19.53 12.37
C ALA A 43 -15.59 -18.17 12.99
N LEU A 44 -16.04 -17.06 12.39
CA LEU A 44 -15.77 -15.72 12.90
C LEU A 44 -16.92 -15.14 13.74
N GLY A 45 -18.06 -15.78 13.80
CA GLY A 45 -19.21 -15.34 14.59
C GLY A 45 -19.83 -14.01 14.13
N LEU A 46 -19.64 -13.64 12.86
CA LEU A 46 -20.12 -12.37 12.34
C LEU A 46 -21.65 -12.38 12.14
N ASN A 47 -22.27 -11.26 12.44
CA ASN A 47 -23.71 -11.11 12.21
C ASN A 47 -24.02 -11.00 10.71
N LYS A 48 -25.29 -11.26 10.36
CA LYS A 48 -25.76 -11.31 8.96
C LYS A 48 -25.48 -10.03 8.16
N SER A 49 -25.58 -8.86 8.79
CA SER A 49 -25.34 -7.58 8.10
C SER A 49 -23.87 -7.44 7.69
N VAL A 50 -22.96 -7.77 8.59
CA VAL A 50 -21.50 -7.74 8.32
C VAL A 50 -21.13 -8.81 7.29
N VAL A 51 -21.65 -10.03 7.40
CA VAL A 51 -21.42 -11.10 6.40
C VAL A 51 -21.84 -10.65 5.00
N ASN A 52 -23.03 -10.03 4.89
CA ASN A 52 -23.50 -9.55 3.58
C ASN A 52 -22.62 -8.43 3.03
N ALA A 53 -22.20 -7.46 3.85
CA ALA A 53 -21.34 -6.36 3.41
C ALA A 53 -19.95 -6.87 2.93
N ILE A 54 -19.33 -7.79 3.67
CA ILE A 54 -18.05 -8.39 3.28
C ILE A 54 -18.23 -9.21 1.99
N SER A 55 -19.29 -10.02 1.91
CA SER A 55 -19.54 -10.84 0.72
C SER A 55 -19.74 -9.98 -0.52
N GLN A 56 -20.55 -8.92 -0.41
CA GLN A 56 -20.75 -7.99 -1.52
C GLN A 56 -19.43 -7.35 -1.96
N PHE A 57 -18.62 -6.87 -1.02
CA PHE A 57 -17.31 -6.30 -1.33
C PHE A 57 -16.40 -7.30 -2.08
N LEU A 58 -16.35 -8.56 -1.61
CA LEU A 58 -15.54 -9.60 -2.24
C LEU A 58 -16.06 -9.97 -3.63
N ASP A 59 -17.38 -10.05 -3.80
CA ASP A 59 -18.01 -10.34 -5.09
C ASP A 59 -17.73 -9.22 -6.11
N GLU A 60 -17.84 -7.96 -5.71
CA GLU A 60 -17.54 -6.79 -6.53
C GLU A 60 -16.05 -6.74 -6.91
N HIS A 61 -15.16 -6.95 -5.94
CA HIS A 61 -13.73 -6.98 -6.16
C HIS A 61 -13.31 -8.17 -7.05
N GLY A 62 -13.83 -9.35 -6.75
CA GLY A 62 -13.58 -10.57 -7.55
C GLY A 62 -14.07 -10.46 -8.99
N ALA A 63 -15.20 -9.76 -9.22
CA ALA A 63 -15.71 -9.52 -10.57
C ALA A 63 -14.80 -8.57 -11.38
N THR A 64 -14.04 -7.71 -10.72
CA THR A 64 -13.17 -6.73 -11.36
C THR A 64 -11.74 -7.25 -11.54
N THR A 65 -11.16 -7.85 -10.52
CA THR A 65 -9.73 -8.23 -10.51
C THR A 65 -9.49 -9.74 -10.54
N PHE A 66 -10.51 -10.56 -10.28
CA PHE A 66 -10.44 -12.02 -10.13
C PHE A 66 -9.45 -12.52 -9.06
N GLN A 67 -8.83 -11.64 -8.30
CA GLN A 67 -7.83 -11.97 -7.29
C GLN A 67 -7.93 -11.07 -6.06
N VAL A 68 -7.58 -11.61 -4.90
CA VAL A 68 -7.45 -10.87 -3.64
C VAL A 68 -5.97 -10.86 -3.24
N PRO A 69 -5.46 -9.79 -2.66
CA PRO A 69 -4.13 -9.79 -2.06
C PRO A 69 -4.05 -10.85 -0.96
N SER A 70 -2.87 -11.41 -0.74
CA SER A 70 -2.63 -12.44 0.28
C SER A 70 -1.20 -12.32 0.82
N SER A 71 -0.85 -13.16 1.79
CA SER A 71 0.49 -13.15 2.39
C SER A 71 1.62 -13.37 1.36
N ASP A 72 1.33 -14.07 0.27
CA ASP A 72 2.27 -14.40 -0.81
C ASP A 72 2.01 -13.62 -2.12
N ARG A 73 1.03 -12.68 -2.11
CA ARG A 73 0.62 -11.98 -3.33
C ARG A 73 0.39 -10.51 -3.12
N ILE A 74 1.05 -9.71 -3.94
CA ILE A 74 0.80 -8.29 -4.15
C ILE A 74 0.05 -8.13 -5.47
N LEU A 75 -0.99 -7.30 -5.50
CA LEU A 75 -1.69 -6.96 -6.74
C LEU A 75 -1.11 -5.68 -7.32
N VAL A 76 -0.93 -5.67 -8.62
CA VAL A 76 -0.55 -4.48 -9.39
C VAL A 76 -1.58 -4.30 -10.50
N GLU A 77 -2.24 -3.18 -10.51
CA GLU A 77 -3.33 -2.85 -11.42
C GLU A 77 -3.02 -1.55 -12.12
N GLN A 78 -3.19 -1.52 -13.44
CA GLN A 78 -3.17 -0.30 -14.22
C GLN A 78 -4.58 0.25 -14.32
N VAL A 79 -4.75 1.51 -13.96
CA VAL A 79 -6.05 2.18 -13.97
C VAL A 79 -6.14 3.09 -15.19
N GLU A 80 -7.28 3.06 -15.88
CA GLU A 80 -7.55 3.97 -16.98
C GLU A 80 -7.61 5.42 -16.47
N SER A 81 -6.65 6.22 -16.90
CA SER A 81 -6.43 7.60 -16.44
C SER A 81 -5.68 8.39 -17.51
N PRO A 82 -5.80 9.74 -17.53
CA PRO A 82 -5.04 10.58 -18.47
C PRO A 82 -3.51 10.41 -18.39
N LEU A 83 -3.00 10.08 -17.23
CA LEU A 83 -1.60 9.70 -17.01
C LEU A 83 -1.53 8.22 -16.63
N PRO A 84 -0.47 7.50 -17.01
CA PRO A 84 -0.26 6.12 -16.58
C PRO A 84 -0.33 6.01 -15.06
N THR A 85 -1.33 5.32 -14.57
CA THR A 85 -1.64 5.22 -13.14
C THR A 85 -1.65 3.76 -12.74
N TYR A 86 -0.90 3.44 -11.69
CA TYR A 86 -0.79 2.10 -11.14
C TYR A 86 -1.21 2.10 -9.68
N VAL A 87 -1.99 1.10 -9.31
CA VAL A 87 -2.38 0.82 -7.92
C VAL A 87 -1.70 -0.46 -7.49
N ILE A 88 -0.93 -0.38 -6.42
CA ILE A 88 -0.22 -1.51 -5.83
C ILE A 88 -0.87 -1.84 -4.49
N THR A 89 -1.58 -2.97 -4.42
CA THR A 89 -2.30 -3.41 -3.23
C THR A 89 -1.50 -4.49 -2.52
N THR A 90 -1.03 -4.17 -1.31
CA THR A 90 -0.20 -5.06 -0.49
C THR A 90 -0.90 -5.54 0.78
N CYS A 91 -1.83 -4.74 1.32
CA CYS A 91 -2.48 -4.92 2.64
C CYS A 91 -1.51 -5.03 3.83
N ARG A 92 -0.25 -4.58 3.69
CA ARG A 92 0.80 -4.69 4.72
C ARG A 92 0.92 -3.48 5.65
N GLY A 93 -0.03 -2.55 5.55
CA GLY A 93 -0.06 -1.34 6.37
C GLY A 93 0.70 -0.17 5.75
N ARG A 94 0.34 1.04 6.20
CA ARG A 94 0.80 2.30 5.61
C ARG A 94 2.31 2.47 5.62
N ALA A 95 2.98 2.06 6.71
CA ALA A 95 4.43 2.22 6.82
C ALA A 95 5.18 1.38 5.77
N PHE A 96 4.73 0.15 5.54
CA PHE A 96 5.27 -0.72 4.51
C PHE A 96 5.01 -0.14 3.11
N ASN A 97 3.78 0.28 2.84
CA ASN A 97 3.39 0.85 1.54
C ASN A 97 4.17 2.13 1.24
N LEU A 98 4.40 2.96 2.24
CA LEU A 98 5.20 4.18 2.12
C LEU A 98 6.66 3.84 1.77
N ALA A 99 7.28 2.89 2.46
CA ALA A 99 8.65 2.47 2.18
C ALA A 99 8.77 1.89 0.76
N LEU A 100 7.83 1.03 0.35
CA LEU A 100 7.81 0.42 -0.97
C LEU A 100 7.60 1.45 -2.09
N GLY A 101 6.68 2.40 -1.91
CA GLY A 101 6.44 3.47 -2.88
C GLY A 101 7.63 4.43 -3.02
N TYR A 102 8.33 4.75 -1.92
CA TYR A 102 9.57 5.55 -2.00
C TYR A 102 10.73 4.77 -2.61
N LEU A 103 10.83 3.47 -2.38
CA LEU A 103 11.79 2.62 -3.08
C LEU A 103 11.54 2.66 -4.59
N PHE A 104 10.27 2.48 -5.00
CA PHE A 104 9.89 2.60 -6.41
C PHE A 104 10.29 3.97 -6.97
N ALA A 105 10.00 5.04 -6.24
CA ALA A 105 10.34 6.39 -6.66
C ALA A 105 11.85 6.59 -6.82
N GLY A 106 12.64 6.03 -5.92
CA GLY A 106 14.11 6.09 -5.99
C GLY A 106 14.69 5.33 -7.18
N ILE A 107 14.05 4.23 -7.59
CA ILE A 107 14.45 3.45 -8.77
C ILE A 107 13.99 4.16 -10.04
N ALA A 108 12.73 4.59 -10.10
CA ALA A 108 12.18 5.32 -11.23
C ALA A 108 13.00 6.58 -11.58
N ALA A 109 13.49 7.28 -10.56
CA ALA A 109 14.35 8.46 -10.77
C ALA A 109 15.70 8.14 -11.45
N LYS A 110 16.18 6.89 -11.37
CA LYS A 110 17.41 6.47 -12.09
C LYS A 110 17.15 6.22 -13.58
N ASP A 111 15.91 5.88 -13.91
CA ASP A 111 15.48 5.54 -15.27
C ASP A 111 14.77 6.73 -15.95
N ASP A 112 14.97 7.96 -15.45
CA ASP A 112 14.34 9.20 -15.93
C ASP A 112 12.82 9.17 -15.95
N ILE A 113 12.21 8.31 -15.12
CA ILE A 113 10.76 8.25 -14.95
C ILE A 113 10.30 9.26 -13.92
N THR A 114 9.55 10.27 -14.37
CA THR A 114 8.99 11.27 -13.47
C THR A 114 7.72 10.76 -12.79
N ILE A 115 7.67 10.86 -11.47
CA ILE A 115 6.47 10.59 -10.68
C ILE A 115 5.70 11.88 -10.48
N HIS A 116 4.47 11.94 -10.98
CA HIS A 116 3.57 13.08 -10.83
C HIS A 116 2.79 13.05 -9.52
N GLU A 117 2.44 11.85 -9.07
CA GLU A 117 1.69 11.66 -7.83
C GLU A 117 2.09 10.34 -7.17
N LEU A 118 2.17 10.37 -5.85
CA LEU A 118 2.42 9.20 -5.02
C LEU A 118 1.55 9.33 -3.76
N SER A 119 0.58 8.44 -3.59
CA SER A 119 -0.33 8.45 -2.45
C SER A 119 -0.37 7.08 -1.77
N PHE A 120 -0.60 7.07 -0.46
CA PHE A 120 -0.48 5.88 0.38
C PHE A 120 -1.67 5.72 1.32
N ASP A 121 -2.11 4.50 1.49
CA ASP A 121 -3.03 4.11 2.55
C ASP A 121 -2.60 2.81 3.26
N GLU A 122 -3.49 2.23 4.06
CA GLU A 122 -3.23 0.99 4.81
C GLU A 122 -3.17 -0.24 3.90
N ASN A 123 -3.82 -0.19 2.75
CA ASN A 123 -3.96 -1.33 1.86
C ASN A 123 -2.95 -1.32 0.72
N GLY A 124 -2.45 -0.13 0.33
CA GLY A 124 -1.54 -0.04 -0.79
C GLY A 124 -1.02 1.37 -1.04
N PHE A 125 -0.59 1.59 -2.27
CA PHE A 125 -0.22 2.91 -2.75
C PHE A 125 -0.55 3.05 -4.24
N MET A 126 -0.75 4.28 -4.67
CA MET A 126 -0.99 4.64 -6.05
C MET A 126 0.17 5.52 -6.55
N ILE A 127 0.58 5.28 -7.79
CA ILE A 127 1.58 6.06 -8.49
C ILE A 127 1.06 6.53 -9.85
N LYS A 128 1.34 7.80 -10.19
CA LYS A 128 1.12 8.36 -11.53
C LYS A 128 2.46 8.72 -12.15
N LEU A 129 2.70 8.20 -13.33
CA LEU A 129 3.98 8.31 -14.03
C LEU A 129 3.87 9.22 -15.25
N SER A 130 5.02 9.75 -15.71
CA SER A 130 5.12 10.55 -16.94
C SER A 130 4.90 9.73 -18.21
N HIS A 131 5.24 8.45 -18.18
CA HIS A 131 5.05 7.51 -19.29
C HIS A 131 4.75 6.11 -18.77
N GLU A 132 4.24 5.27 -19.65
CA GLU A 132 3.81 3.92 -19.31
C GLU A 132 5.01 3.02 -19.01
N VAL A 133 4.85 2.20 -17.97
CA VAL A 133 5.79 1.16 -17.57
C VAL A 133 5.07 -0.17 -17.65
N GLU A 134 5.70 -1.16 -18.27
CA GLU A 134 5.10 -2.48 -18.36
C GLU A 134 4.92 -3.10 -16.97
N ILE A 135 3.70 -3.57 -16.66
CA ILE A 135 3.36 -4.13 -15.34
C ILE A 135 4.30 -5.28 -14.94
N SER A 136 4.75 -6.07 -15.91
CA SER A 136 5.66 -7.20 -15.68
C SER A 136 7.02 -6.79 -15.10
N VAL A 137 7.45 -5.55 -15.30
CA VAL A 137 8.72 -5.01 -14.81
C VAL A 137 8.61 -4.54 -13.35
N ILE A 138 7.41 -4.18 -12.89
CA ILE A 138 7.20 -3.63 -11.54
C ILE A 138 7.69 -4.58 -10.43
N PRO A 139 7.43 -5.91 -10.47
CA PRO A 139 7.97 -6.83 -9.47
C PRO A 139 9.50 -6.88 -9.42
N ASP A 140 10.18 -6.71 -10.56
CA ASP A 140 11.64 -6.74 -10.61
C ASP A 140 12.27 -5.50 -9.99
N ILE A 141 11.56 -4.37 -10.00
CA ILE A 141 11.95 -3.16 -9.29
C ILE A 141 12.14 -3.45 -7.79
N PHE A 142 11.30 -4.30 -7.21
CA PHE A 142 11.33 -4.63 -5.77
C PHE A 142 12.35 -5.72 -5.40
N ARG A 143 12.95 -6.40 -6.37
CA ARG A 143 13.97 -7.44 -6.16
C ARG A 143 15.40 -6.91 -6.20
N ASN A 144 15.57 -5.60 -6.08
CA ASN A 144 16.88 -4.98 -6.18
C ASN A 144 17.70 -5.20 -4.89
N ASP A 145 18.90 -5.76 -5.02
CA ASP A 145 19.79 -6.04 -3.89
C ASP A 145 20.25 -4.78 -3.14
N ASN A 146 20.17 -3.61 -3.76
CA ASN A 146 20.56 -2.32 -3.19
C ASN A 146 19.34 -1.52 -2.68
N SER A 147 18.21 -2.17 -2.40
CA SER A 147 16.95 -1.51 -2.03
C SER A 147 17.08 -0.57 -0.82
N GLU A 148 17.85 -0.96 0.19
CA GLU A 148 18.07 -0.13 1.39
C GLU A 148 18.82 1.15 1.05
N GLU A 149 19.91 1.06 0.29
CA GLU A 149 20.71 2.24 -0.11
C GLU A 149 19.90 3.20 -0.99
N ILE A 150 19.12 2.67 -1.92
CA ILE A 150 18.27 3.47 -2.81
C ILE A 150 17.21 4.20 -1.98
N LEU A 151 16.54 3.48 -1.08
CA LEU A 151 15.52 4.04 -0.21
C LEU A 151 16.09 5.14 0.70
N GLN A 152 17.24 4.90 1.33
CA GLN A 152 17.90 5.88 2.19
C GLN A 152 18.25 7.16 1.40
N ARG A 153 18.85 7.04 0.24
CA ARG A 153 19.19 8.20 -0.62
C ARG A 153 17.96 8.99 -1.00
N TYR A 154 16.91 8.31 -1.49
CA TYR A 154 15.70 8.98 -1.93
C TYR A 154 14.95 9.63 -0.78
N LEU A 155 14.93 9.00 0.40
CA LEU A 155 14.25 9.55 1.58
C LEU A 155 14.90 10.84 2.07
N ILE A 156 16.22 10.96 2.05
CA ILE A 156 16.95 12.15 2.52
C ILE A 156 16.49 13.40 1.74
N ASP A 157 16.28 13.27 0.45
CA ASP A 157 15.85 14.38 -0.43
C ASP A 157 14.32 14.55 -0.49
N SER A 158 13.57 13.67 0.20
CA SER A 158 12.11 13.68 0.15
C SER A 158 11.49 14.80 1.01
N GLN A 159 10.31 15.26 0.59
CA GLN A 159 9.51 16.19 1.40
C GLN A 159 9.10 15.59 2.75
N LEU A 160 8.94 14.27 2.83
CA LEU A 160 8.65 13.57 4.07
C LEU A 160 9.79 13.76 5.08
N PHE A 161 11.03 13.50 4.66
CA PHE A 161 12.20 13.70 5.51
C PHE A 161 12.34 15.18 5.94
N ALA A 162 12.21 16.10 5.01
CA ALA A 162 12.28 17.52 5.28
C ALA A 162 11.21 17.98 6.30
N LYS A 163 9.98 17.42 6.22
CA LYS A 163 8.90 17.68 7.18
C LYS A 163 9.26 17.11 8.56
N ARG A 164 9.62 15.83 8.62
CA ARG A 164 9.97 15.15 9.88
C ARG A 164 11.20 15.77 10.54
N PHE A 165 12.20 16.11 9.77
CA PHE A 165 13.39 16.80 10.28
C PHE A 165 13.02 18.14 10.90
N ARG A 166 12.18 18.95 10.26
CA ARG A 166 11.70 20.23 10.84
C ARG A 166 10.91 20.03 12.11
N GLU A 167 10.04 19.02 12.17
CA GLU A 167 9.27 18.71 13.38
C GLU A 167 10.17 18.32 14.55
N ILE A 168 11.16 17.45 14.30
CA ILE A 168 12.11 16.99 15.35
C ILE A 168 13.02 18.13 15.77
N SER A 169 13.64 18.86 14.84
CA SER A 169 14.55 19.97 15.16
C SER A 169 13.82 21.11 15.89
N SER A 170 12.56 21.37 15.56
CA SER A 170 11.72 22.31 16.27
C SER A 170 11.46 21.89 17.72
N ARG A 171 11.14 20.61 17.95
CA ARG A 171 10.92 20.05 19.31
C ARG A 171 12.21 19.99 20.13
N SER A 172 13.34 19.73 19.48
CA SER A 172 14.66 19.64 20.11
C SER A 172 15.34 20.99 20.30
N MET A 173 14.66 22.11 19.96
CA MET A 173 15.22 23.47 19.99
C MET A 173 16.53 23.63 19.18
N LEU A 174 16.77 22.73 18.23
CA LEU A 174 17.95 22.77 17.37
C LEU A 174 17.79 23.70 16.17
N ASN A 175 16.64 24.37 16.05
CA ASN A 175 16.39 25.28 14.96
C ASN A 175 17.06 26.63 15.25
N PRO A 176 18.09 27.04 14.50
CA PRO A 176 18.67 28.36 14.67
C PRO A 176 17.56 29.39 14.38
N ARG A 177 17.31 30.26 15.33
CA ARG A 177 16.41 31.39 15.13
C ARG A 177 16.94 32.21 13.96
N ARG A 178 16.16 32.33 12.90
CA ARG A 178 16.34 33.35 11.89
C ARG A 178 15.87 34.69 12.40
#